data_7df7c3d380c7d5d0a06a3a5f8cea7fa5
#
_entry.id   7df7c3d380c7d5d0a06a3a5f8cea7fa5
#
_cell.length_a   1.000
_cell.length_b   1.000
_cell.length_c   1.000
_cell.angle_alpha   90.00
_cell.angle_beta   90.00
_cell.angle_gamma   90.00
#
_symmetry.space_group_name_H-M   'P 1'
#
loop_
_entity.id
_entity.type
_entity.pdbx_description
1 polymer ?
#
loop_
_entity_poly.entity_id
_entity_poly.type
_entity_poly.pdbx_seq_one_letter_code
_entity_poly.pdbx_strand_id
1 'polypeptide(L)'
;MTVRKIDHAGVVVNDLAAAKAFFLEFGLELRGEGTAEGEWVDSVIGLHDAKVAYAMMGPPNGETNIELIQFYRPNNEQDVHPSVVNAVGIRHLAFLVEDIEAIVTKLEKHGAELVGKIQNYENIYKLCYMRGPDGIVLEIAEQLK
;
A
#
# COMPACT_ATOMS: atom_id res chain seq x y z
N MET A 1 17.09 -10.54 -22.46
CA MET A 1 16.13 -9.51 -21.98
C MET A 1 15.08 -10.16 -21.12
N THR A 2 15.19 -10.00 -19.80
CA THR A 2 14.33 -10.67 -18.84
C THR A 2 13.82 -9.71 -17.79
N VAL A 3 12.58 -9.94 -17.33
CA VAL A 3 12.10 -9.28 -16.12
C VAL A 3 12.79 -9.94 -14.93
N ARG A 4 13.40 -9.15 -14.05
CA ARG A 4 14.18 -9.69 -12.94
C ARG A 4 13.34 -9.87 -11.68
N LYS A 5 12.44 -8.95 -11.41
CA LYS A 5 11.55 -9.01 -10.24
C LYS A 5 10.52 -7.89 -10.31
N ILE A 6 9.50 -7.98 -9.48
CA ILE A 6 8.64 -6.82 -9.21
C ILE A 6 9.42 -5.96 -8.20
N ASP A 7 9.81 -4.76 -8.60
CA ASP A 7 10.59 -3.88 -7.74
C ASP A 7 9.74 -3.22 -6.67
N HIS A 8 8.65 -2.60 -7.08
CA HIS A 8 7.72 -1.96 -6.15
C HIS A 8 6.33 -1.82 -6.77
N ALA A 9 5.36 -1.58 -5.91
CA ALA A 9 4.01 -1.18 -6.31
C ALA A 9 3.82 0.28 -5.93
N GLY A 10 3.35 1.09 -6.86
CA GLY A 10 3.07 2.52 -6.61
C GLY A 10 1.65 2.71 -6.11
N VAL A 11 1.49 3.46 -5.03
CA VAL A 11 0.21 3.72 -4.39
C VAL A 11 0.08 5.22 -4.16
N VAL A 12 -0.87 5.85 -4.85
CA VAL A 12 -1.13 7.27 -4.67
C VAL A 12 -2.07 7.47 -3.49
N VAL A 13 -1.69 8.37 -2.58
CA VAL A 13 -2.43 8.65 -1.36
C VAL A 13 -2.72 10.15 -1.25
N ASN A 14 -3.73 10.51 -0.48
CA ASN A 14 -4.07 11.90 -0.25
C ASN A 14 -3.17 12.56 0.78
N ASP A 15 -2.73 11.80 1.77
CA ASP A 15 -1.89 12.31 2.87
C ASP A 15 -0.71 11.36 3.07
N LEU A 16 0.44 11.74 2.54
CA LEU A 16 1.64 10.90 2.59
C LEU A 16 2.09 10.67 4.02
N ALA A 17 2.05 11.70 4.88
CA ALA A 17 2.48 11.57 6.26
C ALA A 17 1.61 10.55 7.02
N ALA A 18 0.30 10.62 6.83
CA ALA A 18 -0.63 9.68 7.48
C ALA A 18 -0.45 8.26 6.95
N ALA A 19 -0.29 8.11 5.64
CA ALA A 19 -0.08 6.79 5.03
C ALA A 19 1.24 6.18 5.49
N LYS A 20 2.30 6.97 5.53
CA LYS A 20 3.61 6.53 6.02
C LYS A 20 3.51 6.06 7.47
N ALA A 21 2.86 6.83 8.32
CA ALA A 21 2.67 6.46 9.73
C ALA A 21 1.91 5.14 9.86
N PHE A 22 0.87 4.95 9.06
CA PHE A 22 0.09 3.71 9.05
C PHE A 22 0.98 2.50 8.72
N PHE A 23 1.76 2.60 7.65
CA PHE A 23 2.59 1.45 7.24
C PHE A 23 3.77 1.20 8.17
N LEU A 24 4.29 2.24 8.84
CA LEU A 24 5.29 2.06 9.90
C LEU A 24 4.68 1.26 11.06
N GLU A 25 3.46 1.57 11.47
CA GLU A 25 2.75 0.82 12.52
C GLU A 25 2.44 -0.61 12.09
N PHE A 26 2.20 -0.82 10.80
CA PHE A 26 1.99 -2.16 10.24
C PHE A 26 3.26 -3.01 10.37
N GLY A 27 4.43 -2.38 10.37
CA GLY A 27 5.70 -3.09 10.48
C GLY A 27 6.61 -2.93 9.27
N LEU A 28 6.23 -2.12 8.30
CA LEU A 28 7.14 -1.80 7.20
C LEU A 28 8.17 -0.79 7.67
N GLU A 29 9.30 -0.77 6.99
CA GLU A 29 10.41 0.15 7.24
C GLU A 29 10.49 1.18 6.12
N LEU A 30 10.86 2.40 6.48
CA LEU A 30 11.12 3.45 5.50
C LEU A 30 12.47 3.19 4.84
N ARG A 31 12.47 3.06 3.50
CA ARG A 31 13.67 2.79 2.70
C ARG A 31 14.26 4.06 2.10
N GLY A 32 13.43 5.08 1.90
CA GLY A 32 13.84 6.35 1.34
C GLY A 32 12.63 7.22 1.12
N GLU A 33 12.84 8.53 1.08
CA GLU A 33 11.76 9.48 0.82
C GLU A 33 12.32 10.74 0.20
N GLY A 34 11.44 11.52 -0.42
CA GLY A 34 11.85 12.76 -1.05
C GLY A 34 10.73 13.38 -1.85
N THR A 35 11.11 14.36 -2.65
CA THR A 35 10.22 15.02 -3.60
C THR A 35 10.82 14.94 -4.98
N ALA A 36 9.98 15.02 -6.01
CA ALA A 36 10.43 15.01 -7.39
C ALA A 36 9.58 15.97 -8.20
N GLU A 37 10.23 16.77 -9.04
CA GLU A 37 9.60 17.67 -9.99
C GLU A 37 10.57 17.98 -11.12
N GLY A 38 10.05 18.55 -12.19
CA GLY A 38 10.85 18.95 -13.33
C GLY A 38 10.51 18.15 -14.58
N GLU A 39 11.19 18.51 -15.66
CA GLU A 39 10.92 17.94 -16.98
C GLU A 39 11.12 16.44 -17.02
N TRP A 40 12.10 15.92 -16.29
CA TRP A 40 12.34 14.47 -16.27
C TRP A 40 11.17 13.69 -15.66
N VAL A 41 10.56 14.25 -14.59
CA VAL A 41 9.38 13.63 -13.96
C VAL A 41 8.21 13.66 -14.93
N ASP A 42 7.94 14.84 -15.51
CA ASP A 42 6.86 15.02 -16.45
C ASP A 42 6.95 14.03 -17.62
N SER A 43 8.16 13.85 -18.13
CA SER A 43 8.42 12.95 -19.24
C SER A 43 8.17 11.48 -18.87
N VAL A 44 8.54 11.08 -17.65
CA VAL A 44 8.36 9.70 -17.19
C VAL A 44 6.90 9.37 -16.96
N ILE A 45 6.17 10.26 -16.27
CA ILE A 45 4.80 9.95 -15.84
C ILE A 45 3.73 10.45 -16.80
N GLY A 46 4.11 11.22 -17.82
CA GLY A 46 3.16 11.70 -18.83
C GLY A 46 2.22 12.80 -18.35
N LEU A 47 2.65 13.59 -17.40
CA LEU A 47 1.91 14.73 -16.90
C LEU A 47 2.70 16.02 -17.16
N HIS A 48 2.06 17.17 -16.98
CA HIS A 48 2.69 18.46 -17.15
C HIS A 48 2.79 19.19 -15.82
N ASP A 49 3.97 19.74 -15.53
CA ASP A 49 4.24 20.50 -14.31
C ASP A 49 3.90 19.71 -13.03
N ALA A 50 4.32 18.45 -13.01
CA ALA A 50 4.07 17.59 -11.85
C ALA A 50 5.05 17.87 -10.72
N LYS A 51 4.53 17.80 -9.49
CA LYS A 51 5.36 17.77 -8.28
C LYS A 51 4.79 16.73 -7.33
N VAL A 52 5.64 15.80 -6.91
CA VAL A 52 5.25 14.69 -6.04
C VAL A 52 6.16 14.61 -4.84
N ALA A 53 5.61 14.11 -3.75
CA ALA A 53 6.38 13.59 -2.64
C ALA A 53 6.21 12.08 -2.60
N TYR A 54 7.24 11.36 -2.17
CA TYR A 54 7.17 9.91 -2.12
C TYR A 54 7.87 9.37 -0.88
N ALA A 55 7.43 8.18 -0.48
CA ALA A 55 8.09 7.38 0.55
C ALA A 55 8.15 5.94 0.09
N MET A 56 9.35 5.40 -0.03
CA MET A 56 9.57 4.00 -0.37
C MET A 56 9.60 3.21 0.92
N MET A 57 8.73 2.21 1.04
CA MET A 57 8.61 1.41 2.25
C MET A 57 8.68 -0.07 1.90
N GLY A 58 9.22 -0.86 2.79
CA GLY A 58 9.35 -2.28 2.54
C GLY A 58 9.40 -3.11 3.80
N PRO A 59 9.23 -4.43 3.66
CA PRO A 59 9.34 -5.33 4.79
C PRO A 59 10.79 -5.41 5.31
N PRO A 60 10.98 -5.84 6.57
CA PRO A 60 12.33 -5.93 7.13
C PRO A 60 13.30 -6.78 6.31
N ASN A 61 12.81 -7.80 5.59
CA ASN A 61 13.66 -8.64 4.75
C ASN A 61 14.15 -7.96 3.47
N GLY A 62 13.66 -6.75 3.15
CA GLY A 62 14.13 -5.95 2.03
C GLY A 62 13.67 -6.39 0.65
N GLU A 63 12.68 -7.27 0.55
CA GLU A 63 12.18 -7.72 -0.75
C GLU A 63 11.29 -6.65 -1.41
N THR A 64 10.16 -7.02 -1.99
CA THR A 64 9.33 -6.07 -2.75
C THR A 64 8.85 -4.91 -1.89
N ASN A 65 9.00 -3.69 -2.39
CA ASN A 65 8.61 -2.48 -1.68
C ASN A 65 7.28 -1.94 -2.18
N ILE A 66 6.72 -0.98 -1.44
CA ILE A 66 5.65 -0.11 -1.93
C ILE A 66 6.19 1.32 -1.97
N GLU A 67 5.77 2.07 -3.00
CA GLU A 67 6.08 3.50 -3.10
C GLU A 67 4.79 4.27 -2.85
N LEU A 68 4.73 4.95 -1.72
CA LEU A 68 3.61 5.84 -1.41
C LEU A 68 3.89 7.18 -2.06
N ILE A 69 2.90 7.72 -2.79
CA ILE A 69 3.09 8.94 -3.58
C ILE A 69 1.94 9.89 -3.29
N GLN A 70 2.30 11.15 -3.02
CA GLN A 70 1.32 12.22 -2.95
C GLN A 70 1.62 13.24 -4.04
N PHE A 71 0.61 13.57 -4.83
CA PHE A 71 0.74 14.61 -5.85
C PHE A 71 0.39 15.96 -5.25
N TYR A 72 1.36 16.88 -5.25
CA TYR A 72 1.08 18.27 -4.90
C TYR A 72 0.45 18.99 -6.10
N ARG A 73 0.86 18.61 -7.32
CA ARG A 73 0.27 19.07 -8.57
C ARG A 73 0.62 18.10 -9.72
N PRO A 74 -0.20 17.96 -10.76
CA PRO A 74 -1.58 18.46 -10.77
C PRO A 74 -2.43 17.71 -9.77
N ASN A 75 -3.43 18.38 -9.22
CA ASN A 75 -4.38 17.76 -8.32
C ASN A 75 -5.39 16.98 -9.15
N ASN A 76 -5.61 15.72 -8.81
CA ASN A 76 -6.66 14.94 -9.45
C ASN A 76 -7.94 15.11 -8.63
N GLU A 77 -8.89 15.85 -9.17
CA GLU A 77 -10.16 16.13 -8.51
C GLU A 77 -11.21 15.05 -8.71
N GLN A 78 -10.85 13.96 -9.40
CA GLN A 78 -11.77 12.84 -9.55
C GLN A 78 -12.00 12.19 -8.18
N ASP A 79 -13.27 11.85 -7.93
CA ASP A 79 -13.63 11.17 -6.70
C ASP A 79 -12.84 9.87 -6.55
N VAL A 80 -12.19 9.73 -5.40
CA VAL A 80 -11.56 8.48 -5.04
C VAL A 80 -12.68 7.53 -4.61
N HIS A 81 -13.09 6.65 -5.50
CA HIS A 81 -14.00 5.58 -5.13
C HIS A 81 -13.25 4.60 -4.22
N PRO A 82 -13.85 4.18 -3.10
CA PRO A 82 -13.28 3.10 -2.32
C PRO A 82 -13.00 1.93 -3.26
N SER A 83 -11.82 1.34 -3.16
CA SER A 83 -11.48 0.19 -3.99
C SER A 83 -12.47 -0.93 -3.76
N VAL A 84 -13.29 -1.25 -4.78
CA VAL A 84 -14.11 -2.45 -4.74
C VAL A 84 -13.23 -3.64 -5.09
N VAL A 85 -13.39 -4.72 -4.34
CA VAL A 85 -12.45 -5.85 -4.40
C VAL A 85 -12.48 -6.59 -5.74
N ASN A 86 -13.56 -6.45 -6.49
CA ASN A 86 -13.80 -7.21 -7.72
C ASN A 86 -13.82 -6.37 -9.00
N ALA A 87 -13.46 -5.10 -8.93
CA ALA A 87 -13.33 -4.28 -10.15
C ALA A 87 -12.06 -4.65 -10.89
N VAL A 88 -12.09 -4.54 -12.21
CA VAL A 88 -10.91 -4.83 -13.04
C VAL A 88 -9.77 -3.86 -12.70
N GLY A 89 -8.57 -4.40 -12.55
CA GLY A 89 -7.35 -3.64 -12.23
C GLY A 89 -6.66 -4.19 -11.00
N ILE A 90 -5.62 -3.50 -10.57
CA ILE A 90 -4.92 -3.86 -9.33
C ILE A 90 -5.83 -3.51 -8.17
N ARG A 91 -6.17 -4.52 -7.32
CA ARG A 91 -7.18 -4.33 -6.29
C ARG A 91 -6.65 -4.40 -4.88
N HIS A 92 -5.60 -5.19 -4.62
CA HIS A 92 -5.09 -5.32 -3.26
C HIS A 92 -3.59 -5.59 -3.24
N LEU A 93 -3.01 -5.31 -2.08
CA LEU A 93 -1.64 -5.69 -1.73
C LEU A 93 -1.76 -6.75 -0.64
N ALA A 94 -1.01 -7.84 -0.77
CA ALA A 94 -1.03 -8.92 0.21
C ALA A 94 0.25 -8.90 1.04
N PHE A 95 0.08 -9.07 2.35
CA PHE A 95 1.18 -9.12 3.31
C PHE A 95 1.09 -10.40 4.12
N LEU A 96 2.20 -11.12 4.21
CA LEU A 96 2.31 -12.28 5.07
C LEU A 96 2.78 -11.81 6.44
N VAL A 97 2.06 -12.19 7.49
CA VAL A 97 2.34 -11.76 8.85
C VAL A 97 2.45 -12.96 9.78
N GLU A 98 3.01 -12.76 10.97
CA GLU A 98 3.19 -13.85 11.94
C GLU A 98 1.96 -14.08 12.82
N ASP A 99 1.23 -13.02 13.18
CA ASP A 99 0.07 -13.11 14.08
C ASP A 99 -1.03 -12.20 13.54
N ILE A 100 -1.93 -12.79 12.77
CA ILE A 100 -2.96 -12.02 12.07
C ILE A 100 -3.93 -11.31 13.04
N GLU A 101 -4.33 -11.96 14.13
CA GLU A 101 -5.24 -11.36 15.09
C GLU A 101 -4.61 -10.11 15.74
N ALA A 102 -3.34 -10.20 16.12
CA ALA A 102 -2.63 -9.08 16.70
C ALA A 102 -2.47 -7.93 15.70
N ILE A 103 -2.12 -8.25 14.45
CA ILE A 103 -1.95 -7.23 13.40
C ILE A 103 -3.29 -6.56 13.11
N VAL A 104 -4.36 -7.32 12.95
CA VAL A 104 -5.69 -6.75 12.65
C VAL A 104 -6.12 -5.82 13.79
N THR A 105 -5.97 -6.24 15.04
CA THR A 105 -6.32 -5.40 16.19
C THR A 105 -5.51 -4.10 16.17
N LYS A 106 -4.23 -4.19 15.89
CA LYS A 106 -3.34 -3.02 15.82
C LYS A 106 -3.76 -2.07 14.71
N LEU A 107 -4.00 -2.61 13.51
CA LEU A 107 -4.39 -1.79 12.37
C LEU A 107 -5.75 -1.13 12.56
N GLU A 108 -6.70 -1.82 13.24
CA GLU A 108 -7.99 -1.22 13.56
C GLU A 108 -7.83 0.02 14.46
N LYS A 109 -6.88 -0.01 15.38
CA LYS A 109 -6.57 1.16 16.22
C LYS A 109 -6.02 2.33 15.41
N HIS A 110 -5.47 2.06 14.24
CA HIS A 110 -4.92 3.08 13.33
C HIS A 110 -5.85 3.37 12.16
N GLY A 111 -7.15 3.05 12.31
CA GLY A 111 -8.19 3.46 11.38
C GLY A 111 -8.52 2.48 10.28
N ALA A 112 -7.88 1.33 10.21
CA ALA A 112 -8.23 0.30 9.23
C ALA A 112 -9.50 -0.44 9.63
N GLU A 113 -10.21 -0.96 8.64
CA GLU A 113 -11.47 -1.69 8.86
C GLU A 113 -11.44 -3.02 8.12
N LEU A 114 -11.96 -4.06 8.77
CA LEU A 114 -12.15 -5.34 8.10
C LEU A 114 -13.21 -5.20 7.01
N VAL A 115 -12.93 -5.73 5.83
CA VAL A 115 -13.91 -5.83 4.74
C VAL A 115 -14.89 -6.97 5.00
N GLY A 116 -14.37 -8.11 5.35
CA GLY A 116 -15.13 -9.26 5.76
C GLY A 116 -14.69 -9.68 7.15
N LYS A 117 -14.23 -10.91 7.29
CA LYS A 117 -13.74 -11.41 8.58
C LYS A 117 -12.53 -12.30 8.36
N ILE A 118 -11.77 -12.55 9.43
CA ILE A 118 -10.65 -13.47 9.39
C ILE A 118 -11.20 -14.88 9.21
N GLN A 119 -10.69 -15.58 8.20
CA GLN A 119 -11.07 -16.97 7.91
C GLN A 119 -9.86 -17.87 8.00
N ASN A 120 -10.09 -19.07 8.52
CA ASN A 120 -9.09 -20.13 8.51
C ASN A 120 -9.37 -21.02 7.31
N TYR A 121 -8.40 -21.10 6.41
CA TYR A 121 -8.50 -21.96 5.23
C TYR A 121 -7.73 -23.26 5.48
N GLU A 122 -8.46 -24.33 5.76
CA GLU A 122 -7.96 -25.71 5.88
C GLU A 122 -6.74 -25.86 6.83
N ASN A 123 -6.61 -25.00 7.83
CA ASN A 123 -5.47 -24.94 8.74
C ASN A 123 -4.14 -24.69 8.01
N ILE A 124 -4.19 -24.15 6.80
CA ILE A 124 -3.00 -23.76 6.02
C ILE A 124 -2.73 -22.27 6.18
N TYR A 125 -3.79 -21.47 6.06
CA TYR A 125 -3.71 -20.02 6.20
C TYR A 125 -4.89 -19.48 7.00
N LYS A 126 -4.65 -18.40 7.72
CA LYS A 126 -5.69 -17.46 8.15
C LYS A 126 -5.53 -16.21 7.32
N LEU A 127 -6.60 -15.65 6.82
CA LEU A 127 -6.51 -14.47 5.98
C LEU A 127 -7.77 -13.60 6.08
N CYS A 128 -7.60 -12.33 5.72
CA CYS A 128 -8.68 -11.36 5.66
C CYS A 128 -8.31 -10.22 4.73
N TYR A 129 -9.31 -9.42 4.36
CA TYR A 129 -9.12 -8.13 3.70
C TYR A 129 -9.41 -7.02 4.70
N MET A 130 -8.60 -5.97 4.65
CA MET A 130 -8.80 -4.74 5.41
C MET A 130 -8.72 -3.54 4.48
N ARG A 131 -9.39 -2.46 4.85
CA ARG A 131 -9.21 -1.17 4.18
C ARG A 131 -8.25 -0.33 4.97
N GLY A 132 -7.16 0.07 4.33
CA GLY A 132 -6.15 0.96 4.90
C GLY A 132 -6.38 2.41 4.48
N PRO A 133 -5.31 3.22 4.43
CA PRO A 133 -5.41 4.62 4.01
C PRO A 133 -6.06 4.74 2.64
N ASP A 134 -6.94 5.73 2.49
CA ASP A 134 -7.66 6.01 1.23
C ASP A 134 -8.46 4.83 0.68
N GLY A 135 -8.85 3.89 1.54
CA GLY A 135 -9.64 2.73 1.15
C GLY A 135 -8.85 1.62 0.46
N ILE A 136 -7.52 1.70 0.47
CA ILE A 136 -6.66 0.67 -0.13
C ILE A 136 -6.97 -0.68 0.50
N VAL A 137 -7.20 -1.69 -0.34
CA VAL A 137 -7.47 -3.04 0.15
C VAL A 137 -6.15 -3.74 0.45
N LEU A 138 -5.99 -4.17 1.68
CA LEU A 138 -4.85 -4.96 2.14
C LEU A 138 -5.33 -6.37 2.44
N GLU A 139 -4.65 -7.35 1.85
CA GLU A 139 -4.87 -8.75 2.25
C GLU A 139 -3.84 -9.06 3.32
N ILE A 140 -4.30 -9.52 4.47
CA ILE A 140 -3.42 -9.93 5.57
C ILE A 140 -3.53 -11.44 5.67
N ALA A 141 -2.40 -12.12 5.63
CA ALA A 141 -2.36 -13.57 5.67
C ALA A 141 -1.31 -14.07 6.66
N GLU A 142 -1.69 -15.09 7.40
CA GLU A 142 -0.78 -15.80 8.30
C GLU A 142 -0.69 -17.25 7.82
N GLN A 143 0.51 -17.73 7.59
CA GLN A 143 0.74 -19.11 7.19
C GLN A 143 0.79 -19.98 8.45
N LEU A 144 -0.07 -20.99 8.51
CA LEU A 144 -0.15 -21.91 9.66
C LEU A 144 0.71 -23.14 9.49
N LYS A 145 0.99 -23.50 8.25
CA LYS A 145 1.85 -24.67 7.93
C LYS A 145 2.75 -24.39 6.76
#